data_436a116cf3c7c6ac8e601b6c641b4ce4
#
_entry.id   436a116cf3c7c6ac8e601b6c641b4ce4
#
_cell.length_a   1.000
_cell.length_b   1.000
_cell.length_c   1.000
_cell.angle_alpha   90.00
_cell.angle_beta   90.00
_cell.angle_gamma   90.00
#
_symmetry.space_group_name_H-M   'P 1'
#
loop_
_entity.id
_entity.type
_entity.pdbx_description
1 polymer ?
#
loop_
_entity_poly.entity_id
_entity_poly.type
_entity_poly.pdbx_seq_one_letter_code
_entity_poly.pdbx_strand_id
1 'polypeptide(L)'
;MLGPVQDELDAVQETLLGEALEHGPVGALVLDEHGTFLAANRMACRLTGYERGELLTKVSIDLAPDPSVVPARLREMASGRLEHGIGQLRRKDGELFDVQYRVGATRSGGLPYFVFVFWRHDGAD
;
A
#
# COMPACT_ATOMS: atom_id res chain seq x y z
N MET A 1 25.17 -5.29 -29.01
CA MET A 1 25.22 -4.44 -27.83
C MET A 1 23.81 -4.27 -27.27
N LEU A 2 23.61 -4.74 -26.05
CA LEU A 2 22.24 -4.84 -25.49
C LEU A 2 21.93 -3.82 -24.39
N GLY A 3 22.95 -3.15 -23.81
CA GLY A 3 22.78 -2.26 -22.68
C GLY A 3 21.77 -1.13 -22.88
N PRO A 4 21.92 -0.28 -23.91
CA PRO A 4 20.94 0.82 -24.13
C PRO A 4 19.52 0.31 -24.43
N VAL A 5 19.43 -0.79 -25.21
CA VAL A 5 18.13 -1.38 -25.53
C VAL A 5 17.49 -1.97 -24.27
N GLN A 6 18.29 -2.62 -23.44
CA GLN A 6 17.80 -3.20 -22.20
C GLN A 6 17.30 -2.12 -21.23
N ASP A 7 18.03 -1.00 -21.12
CA ASP A 7 17.62 0.11 -20.26
C ASP A 7 16.29 0.72 -20.73
N GLU A 8 16.11 0.86 -22.05
CA GLU A 8 14.85 1.35 -22.61
C GLU A 8 13.71 0.39 -22.31
N LEU A 9 13.94 -0.92 -22.45
CA LEU A 9 12.94 -1.94 -22.14
C LEU A 9 12.59 -1.95 -20.66
N ASP A 10 13.57 -1.79 -19.78
CA ASP A 10 13.35 -1.73 -18.35
C ASP A 10 12.51 -0.50 -17.98
N ALA A 11 12.79 0.65 -18.59
CA ALA A 11 12.02 1.87 -18.36
C ALA A 11 10.57 1.71 -18.83
N VAL A 12 10.35 1.06 -19.98
CA VAL A 12 9.01 0.77 -20.48
C VAL A 12 8.27 -0.17 -19.53
N GLN A 13 8.95 -1.21 -19.04
CA GLN A 13 8.35 -2.15 -18.09
C GLN A 13 7.94 -1.44 -16.80
N GLU A 14 8.80 -0.61 -16.24
CA GLU A 14 8.50 0.14 -15.03
C GLU A 14 7.30 1.06 -15.22
N THR A 15 7.23 1.75 -16.36
CA THR A 15 6.10 2.63 -16.68
C THR A 15 4.80 1.86 -16.80
N LEU A 16 4.82 0.72 -17.51
CA LEU A 16 3.64 -0.12 -17.67
C LEU A 16 3.14 -0.68 -16.35
N LEU A 17 4.05 -1.15 -15.50
CA LEU A 17 3.70 -1.66 -14.19
C LEU A 17 3.13 -0.56 -13.30
N GLY A 18 3.73 0.63 -13.34
CA GLY A 18 3.23 1.78 -12.58
C GLY A 18 1.83 2.19 -13.02
N GLU A 19 1.59 2.27 -14.30
CA GLU A 19 0.26 2.60 -14.83
C GLU A 19 -0.76 1.51 -14.53
N ALA A 20 -0.38 0.25 -14.69
CA ALA A 20 -1.25 -0.86 -14.38
C ALA A 20 -1.65 -0.86 -12.90
N LEU A 21 -0.71 -0.56 -12.01
CA LEU A 21 -1.01 -0.48 -10.59
C LEU A 21 -1.88 0.74 -10.27
N GLU A 22 -1.55 1.91 -10.87
CA GLU A 22 -2.34 3.13 -10.67
C GLU A 22 -3.81 2.94 -11.01
N HIS A 23 -4.10 2.23 -12.10
CA HIS A 23 -5.45 2.03 -12.60
C HIS A 23 -6.00 0.62 -12.33
N GLY A 24 -5.27 -0.18 -11.56
CA GLY A 24 -5.64 -1.57 -11.33
C GLY A 24 -6.76 -1.78 -10.31
N PRO A 25 -7.19 -3.02 -10.16
CA PRO A 25 -8.35 -3.37 -9.33
C PRO A 25 -8.03 -3.51 -7.85
N VAL A 26 -6.77 -3.37 -7.44
CA VAL A 26 -6.38 -3.47 -6.03
C VAL A 26 -5.93 -2.12 -5.53
N GLY A 27 -6.17 -1.85 -4.26
CA GLY A 27 -5.60 -0.69 -3.59
C GLY A 27 -4.12 -0.91 -3.36
N ALA A 28 -3.32 0.13 -3.55
CA ALA A 28 -1.89 0.09 -3.27
C ALA A 28 -1.49 1.34 -2.52
N LEU A 29 -0.78 1.11 -1.43
CA LEU A 29 -0.23 2.17 -0.58
C LEU A 29 1.25 1.89 -0.38
N VAL A 30 2.06 2.92 -0.45
CA VAL A 30 3.47 2.84 -0.09
C VAL A 30 3.64 3.62 1.21
N LEU A 31 4.25 2.99 2.21
CA LEU A 31 4.47 3.60 3.52
C LEU A 31 5.95 3.53 3.87
N ASP A 32 6.41 4.50 4.65
CA ASP A 32 7.72 4.39 5.27
C ASP A 32 7.65 3.54 6.56
N GLU A 33 8.76 3.40 7.23
CA GLU A 33 8.85 2.59 8.45
C GLU A 33 8.06 3.17 9.64
N HIS A 34 7.65 4.42 9.55
CA HIS A 34 6.84 5.08 10.57
C HIS A 34 5.35 5.06 10.24
N GLY A 35 4.97 4.48 9.10
CA GLY A 35 3.60 4.40 8.67
C GLY A 35 3.10 5.62 7.91
N THR A 36 3.99 6.53 7.51
CA THR A 36 3.62 7.67 6.69
C THR A 36 3.34 7.20 5.28
N PHE A 37 2.21 7.63 4.71
CA PHE A 37 1.87 7.27 3.34
C PHE A 37 2.67 8.10 2.34
N LEU A 38 3.44 7.43 1.51
CA LEU A 38 4.29 8.06 0.50
C LEU A 38 3.64 8.05 -0.88
N ALA A 39 2.78 7.08 -1.14
CA ALA A 39 2.08 6.96 -2.41
C ALA A 39 0.79 6.18 -2.22
N ALA A 40 -0.18 6.47 -3.06
CA ALA A 40 -1.48 5.78 -3.07
C ALA A 40 -1.99 5.75 -4.51
N ASN A 41 -2.52 4.60 -4.92
CA ASN A 41 -3.12 4.51 -6.24
C ASN A 41 -4.61 4.88 -6.22
N ARG A 42 -5.22 4.89 -7.38
CA ARG A 42 -6.61 5.29 -7.55
C ARG A 42 -7.57 4.42 -6.74
N MET A 43 -7.37 3.10 -6.76
CA MET A 43 -8.23 2.17 -6.04
C MET A 43 -8.11 2.34 -4.52
N ALA A 44 -6.91 2.62 -4.00
CA ALA A 44 -6.72 2.91 -2.59
C ALA A 44 -7.55 4.12 -2.16
N CYS A 45 -7.59 5.15 -3.00
CA CYS A 45 -8.42 6.34 -2.74
C CYS A 45 -9.91 5.99 -2.73
N ARG A 46 -10.37 5.19 -3.69
CA ARG A 46 -11.76 4.75 -3.73
C ARG A 46 -12.16 3.93 -2.51
N LEU A 47 -11.33 2.96 -2.15
CA LEU A 47 -11.63 2.05 -1.04
C LEU A 47 -11.62 2.77 0.30
N THR A 48 -10.72 3.72 0.49
CA THR A 48 -10.61 4.44 1.77
C THR A 48 -11.51 5.67 1.84
N GLY A 49 -11.96 6.16 0.70
CA GLY A 49 -12.79 7.37 0.66
C GLY A 49 -12.01 8.68 0.72
N TYR A 50 -10.69 8.63 0.75
CA TYR A 50 -9.84 9.82 0.75
C TYR A 50 -9.40 10.15 -0.67
N GLU A 51 -9.24 11.43 -0.96
CA GLU A 51 -8.52 11.85 -2.15
C GLU A 51 -7.02 11.63 -1.94
N ARG A 52 -6.26 11.50 -3.02
CA ARG A 52 -4.81 11.23 -2.94
C ARG A 52 -4.10 12.29 -2.10
N GLY A 53 -4.37 13.56 -2.33
CA GLY A 53 -3.75 14.64 -1.57
C GLY A 53 -4.02 14.55 -0.08
N GLU A 54 -5.25 14.17 0.30
CA GLU A 54 -5.60 13.95 1.69
C GLU A 54 -4.85 12.75 2.27
N LEU A 55 -4.86 11.63 1.54
CA LEU A 55 -4.25 10.38 2.02
C LEU A 55 -2.76 10.53 2.27
N LEU A 56 -2.06 11.30 1.42
CA LEU A 56 -0.64 11.54 1.57
C LEU A 56 -0.30 12.45 2.76
N THR A 57 -1.29 13.04 3.42
CA THR A 57 -1.08 13.75 4.68
C THR A 57 -1.37 12.89 5.90
N LYS A 58 -1.77 11.64 5.69
CA LYS A 58 -2.16 10.71 6.76
C LYS A 58 -1.05 9.73 7.06
N VAL A 59 -1.21 9.05 8.18
CA VAL A 59 -0.35 7.94 8.58
C VAL A 59 -1.23 6.71 8.81
N SER A 60 -0.61 5.53 8.87
CA SER A 60 -1.33 4.27 8.99
C SER A 60 -2.28 4.21 10.18
N ILE A 61 -1.96 4.92 11.26
CA ILE A 61 -2.82 5.02 12.44
C ILE A 61 -4.21 5.56 12.07
N ASP A 62 -4.28 6.49 11.13
CA ASP A 62 -5.54 7.13 10.75
C ASP A 62 -6.52 6.17 10.09
N LEU A 63 -6.02 5.10 9.48
CA LEU A 63 -6.83 4.10 8.81
C LEU A 63 -7.02 2.83 9.65
N ALA A 64 -6.39 2.75 10.81
CA ALA A 64 -6.46 1.56 11.65
C ALA A 64 -7.73 1.58 12.52
N PRO A 65 -8.44 0.43 12.62
CA PRO A 65 -9.57 0.33 13.55
C PRO A 65 -9.15 0.54 15.01
N ASP A 66 -7.98 0.01 15.36
CA ASP A 66 -7.39 0.14 16.69
C ASP A 66 -5.98 0.71 16.54
N PRO A 67 -5.80 2.02 16.76
CA PRO A 67 -4.48 2.64 16.61
C PRO A 67 -3.39 2.04 17.49
N SER A 68 -3.75 1.45 18.62
CA SER A 68 -2.77 0.94 19.59
C SER A 68 -1.96 -0.24 19.05
N VAL A 69 -2.46 -0.97 18.05
CA VAL A 69 -1.75 -2.12 17.47
C VAL A 69 -0.78 -1.74 16.37
N VAL A 70 -0.84 -0.49 15.87
CA VAL A 70 -0.07 -0.09 14.70
C VAL A 70 1.45 -0.19 14.90
N PRO A 71 2.04 0.25 16.03
CA PRO A 71 3.48 0.10 16.21
C PRO A 71 3.95 -1.36 16.10
N ALA A 72 3.21 -2.29 16.69
CA ALA A 72 3.55 -3.71 16.59
C ALA A 72 3.43 -4.22 15.16
N ARG A 73 2.40 -3.80 14.42
CA ARG A 73 2.20 -4.17 13.02
C ARG A 73 3.34 -3.69 12.14
N LEU A 74 3.78 -2.45 12.33
CA LEU A 74 4.91 -1.91 11.57
C LEU A 74 6.19 -2.72 11.84
N ARG A 75 6.43 -3.12 13.08
CA ARG A 75 7.57 -3.98 13.42
C ARG A 75 7.46 -5.35 12.77
N GLU A 76 6.28 -5.94 12.75
CA GLU A 76 6.04 -7.22 12.08
C GLU A 76 6.29 -7.13 10.59
N MET A 77 5.86 -6.04 9.95
CA MET A 77 6.11 -5.78 8.54
C MET A 77 7.61 -5.66 8.26
N ALA A 78 8.31 -4.91 9.10
CA ALA A 78 9.76 -4.71 8.95
C ALA A 78 10.55 -6.01 9.11
N SER A 79 10.07 -6.93 9.93
CA SER A 79 10.73 -8.22 10.14
C SER A 79 10.32 -9.29 9.11
N GLY A 80 9.39 -8.97 8.21
CA GLY A 80 8.86 -9.92 7.24
C GLY A 80 7.87 -10.92 7.80
N ARG A 81 7.45 -10.78 9.05
CA ARG A 81 6.49 -11.69 9.66
C ARG A 81 5.04 -11.41 9.28
N LEU A 82 4.74 -10.17 8.89
CA LEU A 82 3.42 -9.80 8.43
C LEU A 82 3.45 -9.61 6.92
N GLU A 83 3.11 -10.66 6.18
CA GLU A 83 3.16 -10.64 4.71
C GLU A 83 1.77 -10.59 4.07
N HIS A 84 0.77 -11.19 4.72
CA HIS A 84 -0.59 -11.20 4.21
C HIS A 84 -1.56 -11.46 5.34
N GLY A 85 -2.81 -11.15 5.10
CA GLY A 85 -3.85 -11.41 6.08
C GLY A 85 -5.19 -10.83 5.69
N ILE A 86 -6.11 -10.90 6.64
CA ILE A 86 -7.44 -10.31 6.58
C ILE A 86 -7.52 -9.35 7.76
N GLY A 87 -8.05 -8.17 7.52
CA GLY A 87 -8.19 -7.16 8.57
C GLY A 87 -9.26 -6.15 8.19
N GLN A 88 -9.23 -5.02 8.85
CA GLN A 88 -10.16 -3.94 8.60
C GLN A 88 -9.41 -2.62 8.45
N LEU A 89 -9.97 -1.74 7.64
CA LEU A 89 -9.53 -0.36 7.52
C LEU A 89 -10.69 0.56 7.82
N ARG A 90 -10.36 1.75 8.32
CA ARG A 90 -11.34 2.82 8.58
C ARG A 90 -11.36 3.75 7.38
N ARG A 91 -12.54 3.96 6.83
CA ARG A 91 -12.77 4.91 5.74
C ARG A 91 -12.81 6.34 6.28
N LYS A 92 -12.74 7.30 5.37
CA LYS A 92 -12.85 8.72 5.72
C LYS A 92 -14.13 9.05 6.49
N ASP A 93 -15.24 8.38 6.15
CA ASP A 93 -16.52 8.58 6.84
C ASP A 93 -16.60 7.89 8.21
N GLY A 94 -15.53 7.19 8.61
CA GLY A 94 -15.48 6.46 9.87
C GLY A 94 -15.94 5.02 9.79
N GLU A 95 -16.51 4.61 8.67
CA GLU A 95 -17.00 3.25 8.50
C GLU A 95 -15.82 2.28 8.37
N LEU A 96 -15.92 1.14 9.04
CA LEU A 96 -14.93 0.07 8.92
C LEU A 96 -15.33 -0.87 7.78
N PHE A 97 -14.34 -1.36 7.04
CA PHE A 97 -14.60 -2.35 5.99
C PHE A 97 -13.53 -3.43 6.02
N ASP A 98 -13.93 -4.62 5.64
CA ASP A 98 -13.04 -5.78 5.64
C ASP A 98 -12.15 -5.76 4.40
N VAL A 99 -10.88 -6.02 4.61
CA VAL A 99 -9.89 -6.10 3.54
C VAL A 99 -9.09 -7.37 3.65
N GLN A 100 -8.67 -7.85 2.50
CA GLN A 100 -7.61 -8.81 2.38
C GLN A 100 -6.38 -8.05 1.90
N TYR A 101 -5.20 -8.39 2.39
CA TYR A 101 -4.01 -7.61 2.05
C TYR A 101 -2.78 -8.47 1.90
N ARG A 102 -1.82 -7.93 1.17
CA ARG A 102 -0.44 -8.40 1.12
C ARG A 102 0.48 -7.21 1.32
N VAL A 103 1.59 -7.44 2.00
CA VAL A 103 2.57 -6.40 2.24
C VAL A 103 3.97 -6.93 1.96
N GLY A 104 4.79 -6.11 1.31
CA GLY A 104 6.18 -6.42 1.06
C GLY A 104 7.06 -5.30 1.55
N ALA A 105 8.20 -5.64 2.14
CA ALA A 105 9.20 -4.68 2.54
C ALA A 105 10.25 -4.57 1.43
N THR A 106 10.69 -3.36 1.15
CA THR A 106 11.71 -3.12 0.15
C THR A 106 12.56 -1.91 0.54
N ARG A 107 13.57 -1.60 -0.26
CA ARG A 107 14.44 -0.45 -0.04
C ARG A 107 14.64 0.30 -1.35
N SER A 108 14.69 1.62 -1.26
CA SER A 108 15.03 2.47 -2.37
C SER A 108 15.99 3.55 -1.86
N GLY A 109 17.17 3.65 -2.48
CA GLY A 109 18.20 4.57 -2.02
C GLY A 109 18.64 4.32 -0.58
N GLY A 110 18.56 3.07 -0.11
CA GLY A 110 18.91 2.72 1.26
C GLY A 110 17.80 2.95 2.28
N LEU A 111 16.68 3.56 1.88
CA LEU A 111 15.56 3.83 2.77
C LEU A 111 14.56 2.68 2.73
N PRO A 112 14.14 2.14 3.89
CA PRO A 112 13.13 1.10 3.92
C PRO A 112 11.74 1.67 3.66
N TYR A 113 10.94 0.93 2.92
CA TYR A 113 9.51 1.24 2.77
C TYR A 113 8.72 -0.04 2.56
N PHE A 114 7.41 0.07 2.73
CA PHE A 114 6.49 -1.04 2.59
C PHE A 114 5.53 -0.78 1.45
N VAL A 115 5.26 -1.82 0.66
CA VAL A 115 4.20 -1.79 -0.34
C VAL A 115 3.05 -2.63 0.20
N PHE A 116 1.93 -1.99 0.41
CA PHE A 116 0.73 -2.60 0.97
C PHE A 116 -0.32 -2.64 -0.13
N VAL A 117 -0.69 -3.83 -0.58
CA VAL A 117 -1.77 -4.00 -1.55
C VAL A 117 -2.97 -4.63 -0.85
N PHE A 118 -4.15 -4.15 -1.16
CA PHE A 118 -5.35 -4.60 -0.47
C PHE A 118 -6.56 -4.52 -1.39
N TRP A 119 -7.56 -5.30 -1.04
CA TRP A 119 -8.83 -5.32 -1.75
C TRP A 119 -9.92 -5.67 -0.75
N ARG A 120 -11.16 -5.37 -1.09
CA ARG A 120 -12.27 -5.65 -0.21
C ARG A 120 -12.42 -7.15 -0.03
N HIS A 121 -12.56 -7.56 1.21
CA HIS A 121 -12.85 -8.95 1.55
C HIS A 121 -14.35 -9.05 1.82
N ASP A 122 -15.05 -9.79 0.98
CA ASP A 122 -16.51 -9.86 1.08
C ASP A 122 -16.99 -10.81 2.17
N GLY A 123 -16.12 -11.70 2.64
CA GLY A 123 -16.47 -12.62 3.71
C GLY A 123 -17.52 -13.66 3.35
N ALA A 124 -17.98 -13.66 2.12
CA ALA A 124 -19.07 -14.52 1.68
C ALA A 124 -18.61 -15.87 1.16
N ASP A 125 -17.34 -16.01 0.97
CA ASP A 125 -16.76 -17.19 0.32
C ASP A 125 -16.10 -18.14 1.31
#